data_21a6610a1b67acca453b4f0ab4fbf53c
#
_entry.id   21a6610a1b67acca453b4f0ab4fbf53c
#
_cell.length_a   1.000
_cell.length_b   1.000
_cell.length_c   1.000
_cell.angle_alpha   90.00
_cell.angle_beta   90.00
_cell.angle_gamma   90.00
#
_symmetry.space_group_name_H-M   'P 1'
#
loop_
_entity.id
_entity.type
_entity.pdbx_description
1 polymer ?
#
loop_
_entity_poly.entity_id
_entity_poly.type
_entity_poly.pdbx_seq_one_letter_code
_entity_poly.pdbx_strand_id
1 'polypeptide(L)'
;QKCEYPKNTILAMQYGAFDFIAKPSGSISLDLYKVKDELINRILETKRVNLKQLVQADPIGPKPLPIIDDDRKQWSIPKTNSYHRGKKLVLIGTSTGGPRALEKVLTCLPRNLQAPILVVQHMPKGFTKSLAERLDAISEIHVKEAENGEILQNGVAYIAPGGLHLVVRKVGKTLVTELSTEPPLKGHRPSVDKLFSSASQLRDYQKVAVIMTGMGSDGTEGLKQLKQSKNIYAIAESEKTAIIFGMPKSAINSGYIDCVTDLEKIADQITKIINEG
;
A
#
# COMPACT_ATOMS: atom_id res chain seq x y z
N GLN A 1 -8.15 -9.36 24.33
CA GLN A 1 -8.03 -10.47 23.36
C GLN A 1 -8.35 -10.10 21.90
N LYS A 2 -9.08 -9.01 21.61
CA LYS A 2 -9.42 -8.60 20.23
C LYS A 2 -8.25 -8.03 19.40
N CYS A 3 -7.15 -7.59 20.01
CA CYS A 3 -6.02 -6.96 19.30
C CYS A 3 -4.90 -7.92 18.86
N GLU A 4 -4.89 -9.18 19.29
CA GLU A 4 -3.78 -10.10 19.02
C GLU A 4 -3.88 -10.77 17.63
N TYR A 5 -5.08 -11.04 17.13
CA TYR A 5 -5.27 -11.73 15.86
C TYR A 5 -4.65 -11.02 14.65
N PRO A 6 -4.81 -9.69 14.47
CA PRO A 6 -4.19 -9.01 13.33
C PRO A 6 -2.65 -9.02 13.39
N LYS A 7 -2.05 -8.85 14.58
CA LYS A 7 -0.59 -8.88 14.75
C LYS A 7 -0.02 -10.25 14.40
N ASN A 8 -0.64 -11.34 14.88
CA ASN A 8 -0.22 -12.70 14.56
C ASN A 8 -0.37 -13.02 13.08
N THR A 9 -1.39 -12.47 12.40
CA THR A 9 -1.58 -12.63 10.96
C THR A 9 -0.46 -11.94 10.18
N ILE A 10 -0.11 -10.71 10.53
CA ILE A 10 1.01 -9.99 9.90
C ILE A 10 2.32 -10.78 10.11
N LEU A 11 2.55 -11.30 11.31
CA LEU A 11 3.70 -12.12 11.61
C LEU A 11 3.73 -13.42 10.78
N ALA A 12 2.59 -14.11 10.65
CA ALA A 12 2.48 -15.31 9.81
C ALA A 12 2.85 -15.03 8.35
N MET A 13 2.44 -13.88 7.81
CA MET A 13 2.82 -13.47 6.45
C MET A 13 4.33 -13.24 6.32
N GLN A 14 5.00 -12.75 7.35
CA GLN A 14 6.47 -12.63 7.38
C GLN A 14 7.16 -14.00 7.37
N TYR A 15 6.58 -14.98 8.06
CA TYR A 15 7.09 -16.37 8.06
C TYR A 15 6.74 -17.15 6.78
N GLY A 16 6.18 -16.51 5.77
CA GLY A 16 5.93 -17.12 4.46
C GLY A 16 4.47 -17.55 4.26
N ALA A 17 3.53 -17.16 5.12
CA ALA A 17 2.13 -17.31 4.77
C ALA A 17 1.84 -16.48 3.51
N PHE A 18 1.20 -17.12 2.55
CA PHE A 18 0.88 -16.55 1.26
C PHE A 18 -0.20 -15.47 1.36
N ASP A 19 -1.28 -15.79 2.06
CA ASP A 19 -2.42 -14.91 2.30
C ASP A 19 -3.20 -15.41 3.53
N PHE A 20 -4.25 -14.69 3.91
CA PHE A 20 -5.12 -15.07 5.01
C PHE A 20 -6.58 -14.70 4.71
N ILE A 21 -7.48 -15.39 5.38
CA ILE A 21 -8.92 -15.10 5.36
C ILE A 21 -9.38 -14.90 6.80
N ALA A 22 -10.06 -13.79 7.06
CA ALA A 22 -10.61 -13.53 8.36
C ALA A 22 -11.79 -14.48 8.63
N LYS A 23 -11.79 -15.15 9.77
CA LYS A 23 -12.94 -15.99 10.17
C LYS A 23 -14.18 -15.13 10.37
N PRO A 24 -15.31 -15.45 9.77
CA PRO A 24 -16.53 -14.63 9.84
C PRO A 24 -17.12 -14.53 11.25
N SER A 25 -16.92 -15.53 12.10
CA SER A 25 -17.42 -15.57 13.46
C SER A 25 -16.41 -16.21 14.41
N GLY A 26 -15.72 -15.39 15.21
CA GLY A 26 -14.90 -15.77 16.37
C GLY A 26 -14.09 -17.07 16.27
N SER A 27 -13.87 -17.74 17.42
CA SER A 27 -13.05 -18.95 17.53
C SER A 27 -13.72 -20.21 16.95
N ILE A 28 -15.06 -20.26 16.93
CA ILE A 28 -15.85 -21.35 16.34
C ILE A 28 -16.58 -20.78 15.13
N SER A 29 -16.10 -21.09 13.93
CA SER A 29 -16.64 -20.52 12.69
C SER A 29 -17.72 -21.42 12.11
N LEU A 30 -18.94 -21.34 12.63
CA LEU A 30 -20.11 -22.00 12.03
C LEU A 30 -20.48 -21.39 10.65
N ASP A 31 -19.98 -20.20 10.36
CA ASP A 31 -20.27 -19.37 9.18
C ASP A 31 -19.19 -19.44 8.09
N LEU A 32 -18.34 -20.48 8.09
CA LEU A 32 -17.29 -20.64 7.05
C LEU A 32 -17.85 -20.65 5.62
N TYR A 33 -19.10 -21.07 5.45
CA TYR A 33 -19.74 -21.05 4.14
C TYR A 33 -19.85 -19.64 3.54
N LYS A 34 -19.86 -18.58 4.36
CA LYS A 34 -19.90 -17.17 3.90
C LYS A 34 -18.60 -16.73 3.19
N VAL A 35 -17.50 -17.38 3.49
CA VAL A 35 -16.17 -17.11 2.89
C VAL A 35 -15.71 -18.25 1.98
N LYS A 36 -16.60 -19.19 1.64
CA LYS A 36 -16.29 -20.38 0.84
C LYS A 36 -15.68 -20.01 -0.51
N ASP A 37 -16.34 -19.11 -1.24
CA ASP A 37 -15.90 -18.73 -2.58
C ASP A 37 -14.57 -17.94 -2.53
N GLU A 38 -14.41 -17.09 -1.53
CA GLU A 38 -13.15 -16.42 -1.29
C GLU A 38 -12.03 -17.43 -0.98
N LEU A 39 -12.28 -18.41 -0.11
CA LEU A 39 -11.32 -19.45 0.23
C LEU A 39 -10.92 -20.28 -1.00
N ILE A 40 -11.89 -20.73 -1.81
CA ILE A 40 -11.63 -21.47 -3.03
C ILE A 40 -10.79 -20.64 -4.00
N ASN A 41 -11.13 -19.38 -4.21
CA ASN A 41 -10.38 -18.50 -5.08
C ASN A 41 -8.92 -18.33 -4.59
N ARG A 42 -8.70 -18.09 -3.29
CA ARG A 42 -7.36 -17.99 -2.70
C ARG A 42 -6.56 -19.27 -2.86
N ILE A 43 -7.16 -20.43 -2.67
CA ILE A 43 -6.50 -21.74 -2.89
C ILE A 43 -6.15 -21.93 -4.37
N LEU A 44 -7.04 -21.59 -5.30
CA LEU A 44 -6.74 -21.69 -6.74
C LEU A 44 -5.62 -20.74 -7.17
N GLU A 45 -5.48 -19.60 -6.51
CA GLU A 45 -4.41 -18.65 -6.74
C GLU A 45 -3.03 -19.19 -6.36
N THR A 46 -2.94 -20.12 -5.40
CA THR A 46 -1.64 -20.72 -5.02
C THR A 46 -0.93 -21.36 -6.21
N LYS A 47 -1.66 -21.80 -7.25
CA LYS A 47 -1.06 -22.30 -8.49
C LYS A 47 -0.29 -21.25 -9.29
N ARG A 48 -0.56 -19.97 -9.04
CA ARG A 48 0.06 -18.83 -9.74
C ARG A 48 1.16 -18.16 -8.91
N VAL A 49 1.38 -18.67 -7.69
CA VAL A 49 2.35 -18.10 -6.76
C VAL A 49 3.76 -18.38 -7.25
N ASN A 50 4.59 -17.35 -7.24
CA ASN A 50 6.01 -17.49 -7.44
C ASN A 50 6.66 -18.03 -6.14
N LEU A 51 6.69 -19.36 -5.99
CA LEU A 51 7.22 -20.03 -4.80
C LEU A 51 8.68 -19.66 -4.51
N LYS A 52 9.49 -19.37 -5.55
CA LYS A 52 10.87 -18.93 -5.35
C LYS A 52 10.93 -17.63 -4.54
N GLN A 53 9.99 -16.73 -4.75
CA GLN A 53 9.93 -15.48 -4.01
C GLN A 53 9.37 -15.65 -2.58
N LEU A 54 8.55 -16.65 -2.34
CA LEU A 54 8.10 -16.99 -0.98
C LEU A 54 9.21 -17.61 -0.13
N VAL A 55 10.06 -18.46 -0.73
CA VAL A 55 11.09 -19.22 -0.02
C VAL A 55 12.41 -18.44 0.11
N GLN A 56 12.73 -17.57 -0.85
CA GLN A 56 13.95 -16.72 -0.83
C GLN A 56 13.85 -15.52 0.12
N ALA A 57 12.76 -15.38 0.86
CA ALA A 57 12.82 -14.49 2.01
C ALA A 57 13.87 -15.06 2.96
N ASP A 58 14.97 -14.32 3.13
CA ASP A 58 15.80 -14.52 4.30
C ASP A 58 14.86 -14.76 5.48
N PRO A 59 15.09 -15.80 6.30
CA PRO A 59 14.42 -15.86 7.57
C PRO A 59 14.92 -14.65 8.35
N ILE A 60 14.24 -13.53 8.16
CA ILE A 60 14.31 -12.43 9.09
C ILE A 60 13.64 -13.02 10.32
N GLY A 61 14.47 -13.74 11.10
CA GLY A 61 14.09 -14.07 12.45
C GLY A 61 13.51 -12.79 13.05
N PRO A 62 12.53 -12.87 13.95
CA PRO A 62 11.93 -11.68 14.52
C PRO A 62 13.09 -10.80 14.99
N LYS A 63 13.41 -9.76 14.22
CA LYS A 63 14.17 -8.65 14.82
C LYS A 63 13.33 -8.31 16.02
N PRO A 64 13.86 -8.42 17.25
CA PRO A 64 13.11 -8.02 18.43
C PRO A 64 12.51 -6.67 18.09
N LEU A 65 11.19 -6.53 18.30
CA LEU A 65 10.57 -5.20 18.21
C LEU A 65 11.50 -4.29 19.00
N PRO A 66 12.07 -3.25 18.40
CA PRO A 66 12.87 -2.31 19.17
C PRO A 66 11.97 -1.95 20.35
N ILE A 67 12.51 -2.08 21.58
CA ILE A 67 11.87 -1.58 22.78
C ILE A 67 11.54 -0.14 22.41
N ILE A 68 10.25 0.17 22.31
CA ILE A 68 9.80 1.50 21.97
C ILE A 68 10.16 2.35 23.16
N ASP A 69 11.35 2.96 23.13
CA ASP A 69 11.65 4.07 24.00
C ASP A 69 10.61 5.15 23.69
N ASP A 70 9.92 5.57 24.71
CA ASP A 70 8.77 6.51 24.69
C ASP A 70 9.13 7.89 24.11
N ASP A 71 10.41 8.10 23.78
CA ASP A 71 10.95 9.34 23.19
C ASP A 71 10.57 9.56 21.71
N ARG A 72 9.98 8.58 21.01
CA ARG A 72 9.41 8.79 19.67
C ARG A 72 8.10 9.56 19.65
N LYS A 73 7.54 9.90 20.82
CA LYS A 73 6.27 10.64 20.96
C LYS A 73 6.34 12.12 20.56
N GLN A 74 7.52 12.66 20.30
CA GLN A 74 7.64 14.04 19.79
C GLN A 74 8.08 14.04 18.33
N TRP A 75 7.19 13.64 17.43
CA TRP A 75 7.32 14.02 16.03
C TRP A 75 7.17 15.56 15.94
N SER A 76 8.26 16.26 16.10
CA SER A 76 8.30 17.69 15.78
C SER A 76 8.37 17.82 14.26
N ILE A 77 7.30 18.36 13.68
CA ILE A 77 7.25 18.72 12.26
C ILE A 77 8.47 19.57 11.94
N PRO A 78 9.39 19.15 11.06
CA PRO A 78 10.43 20.04 10.60
C PRO A 78 9.75 21.22 9.89
N LYS A 79 9.87 22.43 10.42
CA LYS A 79 9.51 23.65 9.68
C LYS A 79 10.51 23.83 8.56
N THR A 80 10.36 23.08 7.47
CA THR A 80 11.15 23.29 6.27
C THR A 80 10.57 24.46 5.53
N ASN A 81 11.32 25.55 5.45
CA ASN A 81 11.12 26.59 4.45
C ASN A 81 11.27 25.95 3.07
N SER A 82 10.16 25.52 2.48
CA SER A 82 10.14 24.93 1.15
C SER A 82 10.23 26.03 0.10
N TYR A 83 11.41 26.25 -0.41
CA TYR A 83 11.56 26.87 -1.73
C TYR A 83 10.95 25.94 -2.79
N HIS A 84 10.08 26.47 -3.61
CA HIS A 84 9.37 25.99 -4.77
C HIS A 84 9.98 24.77 -5.51
N ARG A 85 9.95 23.58 -4.93
CA ARG A 85 9.95 22.31 -5.68
C ARG A 85 8.51 21.87 -5.82
N GLY A 86 8.10 21.44 -7.01
CA GLY A 86 6.73 21.09 -7.36
C GLY A 86 6.08 20.17 -6.32
N LYS A 87 4.78 20.34 -6.11
CA LYS A 87 4.00 19.52 -5.18
C LYS A 87 3.97 18.08 -5.68
N LYS A 88 4.30 17.12 -4.82
CA LYS A 88 4.49 15.72 -5.18
C LYS A 88 3.60 14.80 -4.36
N LEU A 89 3.26 13.63 -4.90
CA LEU A 89 2.42 12.63 -4.26
C LEU A 89 2.80 11.24 -4.76
N VAL A 90 2.97 10.29 -3.85
CA VAL A 90 3.18 8.89 -4.16
C VAL A 90 1.90 8.10 -3.86
N LEU A 91 1.51 7.21 -4.78
CA LEU A 91 0.31 6.38 -4.69
C LEU A 91 0.73 4.92 -4.89
N ILE A 92 0.42 4.04 -3.96
CA ILE A 92 0.79 2.63 -4.03
C ILE A 92 -0.45 1.76 -3.94
N GLY A 93 -0.61 0.81 -4.86
CA GLY A 93 -1.65 -0.19 -4.86
C GLY A 93 -1.08 -1.60 -4.80
N THR A 94 -1.62 -2.43 -3.88
CA THR A 94 -1.14 -3.80 -3.68
C THR A 94 -2.23 -4.68 -3.02
N SER A 95 -2.06 -6.01 -3.13
CA SER A 95 -3.01 -6.99 -2.60
C SER A 95 -2.30 -8.21 -2.01
N THR A 96 -2.51 -9.39 -2.55
CA THR A 96 -1.85 -10.64 -2.14
C THR A 96 -0.33 -10.53 -2.28
N GLY A 97 0.40 -10.85 -1.22
CA GLY A 97 1.85 -10.63 -1.14
C GLY A 97 2.24 -9.18 -0.79
N GLY A 98 1.25 -8.28 -0.76
CA GLY A 98 1.43 -6.85 -0.54
C GLY A 98 2.12 -6.46 0.76
N PRO A 99 1.79 -7.04 1.91
CA PRO A 99 2.46 -6.69 3.17
C PRO A 99 3.99 -6.84 3.11
N ARG A 100 4.48 -7.91 2.47
CA ARG A 100 5.93 -8.11 2.26
C ARG A 100 6.50 -7.11 1.26
N ALA A 101 5.77 -6.86 0.16
CA ALA A 101 6.20 -5.88 -0.83
C ALA A 101 6.26 -4.47 -0.23
N LEU A 102 5.27 -4.08 0.56
CA LEU A 102 5.26 -2.81 1.29
C LEU A 102 6.42 -2.71 2.29
N GLU A 103 6.73 -3.79 3.02
CA GLU A 103 7.88 -3.82 3.92
C GLU A 103 9.17 -3.52 3.15
N LYS A 104 9.42 -4.21 2.02
CA LYS A 104 10.62 -3.99 1.19
C LYS A 104 10.71 -2.56 0.66
N VAL A 105 9.60 -1.99 0.21
CA VAL A 105 9.61 -0.65 -0.40
C VAL A 105 9.69 0.44 0.66
N LEU A 106 8.82 0.42 1.68
CA LEU A 106 8.71 1.52 2.64
C LEU A 106 9.94 1.62 3.56
N THR A 107 10.57 0.49 3.92
CA THR A 107 11.80 0.49 4.73
C THR A 107 13.03 1.05 4.01
N CYS A 108 13.00 1.09 2.67
CA CYS A 108 14.09 1.66 1.85
C CYS A 108 13.84 3.14 1.47
N LEU A 109 12.69 3.72 1.82
CA LEU A 109 12.43 5.13 1.54
C LEU A 109 13.11 6.01 2.60
N PRO A 110 13.77 7.11 2.18
CA PRO A 110 14.48 7.99 3.10
C PRO A 110 13.52 8.82 3.95
N ARG A 111 13.88 9.05 5.21
CA ARG A 111 13.09 9.84 6.19
C ARG A 111 12.66 11.22 5.68
N ASN A 112 13.50 11.84 4.85
CA ASN A 112 13.28 13.20 4.32
C ASN A 112 12.60 13.21 2.94
N LEU A 113 11.88 12.14 2.56
CA LEU A 113 11.16 12.07 1.30
C LEU A 113 10.20 13.27 1.15
N GLN A 114 10.35 14.04 0.08
CA GLN A 114 9.60 15.28 -0.15
C GLN A 114 8.23 15.04 -0.79
N ALA A 115 7.53 13.98 -0.37
CA ALA A 115 6.19 13.64 -0.81
C ALA A 115 5.45 12.87 0.27
N PRO A 116 4.12 13.05 0.44
CA PRO A 116 3.27 12.10 1.13
C PRO A 116 3.07 10.85 0.28
N ILE A 117 2.79 9.73 0.95
CA ILE A 117 2.55 8.43 0.32
C ILE A 117 1.17 7.93 0.73
N LEU A 118 0.32 7.61 -0.23
CA LEU A 118 -0.98 6.99 0.02
C LEU A 118 -0.95 5.54 -0.46
N VAL A 119 -1.33 4.62 0.40
CA VAL A 119 -1.24 3.19 0.15
C VAL A 119 -2.61 2.53 0.26
N VAL A 120 -2.99 1.79 -0.75
CA VAL A 120 -4.08 0.83 -0.68
C VAL A 120 -3.50 -0.57 -0.67
N GLN A 121 -3.71 -1.26 0.44
CA GLN A 121 -3.54 -2.71 0.59
C GLN A 121 -4.92 -3.33 0.75
N HIS A 122 -5.29 -4.27 -0.11
CA HIS A 122 -6.53 -5.02 0.07
C HIS A 122 -6.45 -5.88 1.32
N MET A 123 -7.14 -5.41 2.38
CA MET A 123 -7.10 -6.03 3.70
C MET A 123 -8.39 -5.74 4.46
N PRO A 124 -8.90 -6.68 5.28
CA PRO A 124 -10.09 -6.46 6.08
C PRO A 124 -9.87 -5.39 7.16
N LYS A 125 -11.00 -4.86 7.67
CA LYS A 125 -11.01 -3.91 8.79
C LYS A 125 -10.25 -4.46 10.00
N GLY A 126 -9.41 -3.62 10.61
CA GLY A 126 -8.61 -3.93 11.80
C GLY A 126 -7.24 -4.52 11.51
N PHE A 127 -7.00 -5.07 10.31
CA PHE A 127 -5.69 -5.58 9.92
C PHE A 127 -4.77 -4.48 9.38
N THR A 128 -5.32 -3.49 8.71
CA THR A 128 -4.59 -2.36 8.13
C THR A 128 -3.89 -1.50 9.19
N LYS A 129 -4.51 -1.34 10.37
CA LYS A 129 -3.89 -0.67 11.52
C LYS A 129 -2.65 -1.43 12.01
N SER A 130 -2.75 -2.75 12.20
CA SER A 130 -1.62 -3.57 12.65
C SER A 130 -0.49 -3.62 11.60
N LEU A 131 -0.84 -3.59 10.31
CA LEU A 131 0.14 -3.46 9.23
C LEU A 131 0.87 -2.12 9.32
N ALA A 132 0.13 -1.01 9.47
CA ALA A 132 0.71 0.31 9.60
C ALA A 132 1.65 0.42 10.81
N GLU A 133 1.21 -0.02 11.99
CA GLU A 133 2.02 -0.06 13.23
C GLU A 133 3.32 -0.87 13.03
N ARG A 134 3.23 -2.00 12.33
CA ARG A 134 4.41 -2.81 12.04
C ARG A 134 5.37 -2.13 11.08
N LEU A 135 4.86 -1.56 9.98
CA LEU A 135 5.67 -0.86 9.00
C LEU A 135 6.33 0.39 9.60
N ASP A 136 5.63 1.12 10.45
CA ASP A 136 6.16 2.28 11.17
C ASP A 136 7.35 1.91 12.06
N ALA A 137 7.25 0.78 12.76
CA ALA A 137 8.31 0.31 13.67
C ALA A 137 9.63 -0.04 12.96
N ILE A 138 9.60 -0.32 11.65
CA ILE A 138 10.78 -0.79 10.89
C ILE A 138 11.21 0.16 9.77
N SER A 139 10.45 1.22 9.51
CA SER A 139 10.73 2.20 8.45
C SER A 139 11.36 3.48 9.01
N GLU A 140 12.11 4.19 8.19
CA GLU A 140 12.61 5.52 8.54
C GLU A 140 11.54 6.61 8.37
N ILE A 141 10.64 6.43 7.39
CA ILE A 141 9.45 7.27 7.21
C ILE A 141 8.41 6.93 8.28
N HIS A 142 7.52 7.88 8.60
CA HIS A 142 6.37 7.56 9.46
C HIS A 142 5.29 6.82 8.67
N VAL A 143 4.73 5.76 9.24
CA VAL A 143 3.65 4.98 8.63
C VAL A 143 2.46 4.88 9.58
N LYS A 144 1.27 5.26 9.11
CA LYS A 144 0.05 5.19 9.93
C LYS A 144 -1.16 4.75 9.09
N GLU A 145 -2.18 4.25 9.75
CA GLU A 145 -3.49 4.11 9.14
C GLU A 145 -4.09 5.51 8.94
N ALA A 146 -4.65 5.79 7.76
CA ALA A 146 -5.21 7.09 7.42
C ALA A 146 -6.45 7.43 8.27
N GLU A 147 -6.56 8.67 8.68
CA GLU A 147 -7.73 9.24 9.36
C GLU A 147 -8.50 10.15 8.39
N ASN A 148 -9.80 10.35 8.63
CA ASN A 148 -10.62 11.20 7.79
C ASN A 148 -10.30 12.69 8.00
N GLY A 149 -10.08 13.44 6.91
CA GLY A 149 -9.80 14.88 6.96
C GLY A 149 -8.38 15.24 7.39
N GLU A 150 -7.47 14.28 7.42
CA GLU A 150 -6.08 14.48 7.84
C GLU A 150 -5.27 15.20 6.76
N ILE A 151 -4.47 16.19 7.16
CA ILE A 151 -3.56 16.90 6.25
C ILE A 151 -2.35 16.03 5.94
N LEU A 152 -2.10 15.79 4.65
CA LEU A 152 -0.98 14.99 4.19
C LEU A 152 0.36 15.70 4.40
N GLN A 153 1.33 14.97 4.95
CA GLN A 153 2.67 15.45 5.26
C GLN A 153 3.73 14.68 4.46
N ASN A 154 4.78 15.37 4.04
CA ASN A 154 5.93 14.72 3.39
C ASN A 154 6.62 13.74 4.35
N GLY A 155 7.10 12.62 3.81
CA GLY A 155 7.76 11.58 4.61
C GLY A 155 6.80 10.74 5.46
N VAL A 156 5.49 10.83 5.19
CA VAL A 156 4.46 10.03 5.88
C VAL A 156 3.72 9.16 4.87
N ALA A 157 3.58 7.88 5.21
CA ALA A 157 2.78 6.91 4.47
C ALA A 157 1.45 6.65 5.20
N TYR A 158 0.36 6.83 4.47
CA TYR A 158 -1.02 6.68 4.94
C TYR A 158 -1.63 5.42 4.36
N ILE A 159 -1.85 4.40 5.19
CA ILE A 159 -2.47 3.15 4.79
C ILE A 159 -3.99 3.29 4.82
N ALA A 160 -4.66 2.97 3.73
CA ALA A 160 -6.11 2.99 3.64
C ALA A 160 -6.74 2.03 4.67
N PRO A 161 -7.69 2.46 5.54
CA PRO A 161 -8.37 1.58 6.47
C PRO A 161 -9.18 0.50 5.76
N GLY A 162 -9.06 -0.75 6.21
CA GLY A 162 -9.91 -1.83 5.73
C GLY A 162 -11.39 -1.54 5.93
N GLY A 163 -12.21 -1.76 4.89
CA GLY A 163 -13.63 -1.47 4.91
C GLY A 163 -14.02 -0.03 4.56
N LEU A 164 -13.05 0.84 4.23
CA LEU A 164 -13.28 2.20 3.74
C LEU A 164 -12.46 2.46 2.48
N HIS A 165 -12.94 3.32 1.59
CA HIS A 165 -12.11 3.83 0.50
C HIS A 165 -11.28 5.03 0.99
N LEU A 166 -10.00 5.06 0.62
CA LEU A 166 -9.14 6.22 0.80
C LEU A 166 -9.18 7.07 -0.46
N VAL A 167 -9.53 8.32 -0.30
CA VAL A 167 -9.62 9.34 -1.35
C VAL A 167 -8.72 10.51 -0.95
N VAL A 168 -8.09 11.16 -1.91
CA VAL A 168 -7.32 12.38 -1.68
C VAL A 168 -8.05 13.58 -2.27
N ARG A 169 -8.12 14.66 -1.50
CA ARG A 169 -8.73 15.92 -1.93
C ARG A 169 -7.78 17.10 -1.68
N LYS A 170 -7.94 18.11 -2.51
CA LYS A 170 -7.27 19.40 -2.32
C LYS A 170 -8.20 20.36 -1.61
N VAL A 171 -7.75 20.89 -0.47
CA VAL A 171 -8.45 21.91 0.30
C VAL A 171 -7.53 23.13 0.39
N GLY A 172 -7.88 24.19 -0.32
CA GLY A 172 -6.99 25.34 -0.47
C GLY A 172 -5.65 24.97 -1.12
N LYS A 173 -4.56 25.08 -0.35
CA LYS A 173 -3.19 24.75 -0.79
C LYS A 173 -2.69 23.39 -0.30
N THR A 174 -3.45 22.67 0.51
CA THR A 174 -3.09 21.40 1.15
C THR A 174 -3.84 20.22 0.54
N LEU A 175 -3.25 19.03 0.67
CA LEU A 175 -3.93 17.77 0.43
C LEU A 175 -4.46 17.21 1.74
N VAL A 176 -5.66 16.66 1.70
CA VAL A 176 -6.27 15.97 2.83
C VAL A 176 -6.76 14.59 2.41
N THR A 177 -6.76 13.67 3.35
CA THR A 177 -7.42 12.37 3.20
C THR A 177 -8.93 12.53 3.32
N GLU A 178 -9.67 11.71 2.60
CA GLU A 178 -11.09 11.48 2.83
C GLU A 178 -11.35 9.98 2.86
N LEU A 179 -12.09 9.52 3.85
CA LEU A 179 -12.50 8.13 3.99
C LEU A 179 -13.97 7.98 3.57
N SER A 180 -14.21 7.17 2.54
CA SER A 180 -15.56 6.98 1.98
C SER A 180 -16.12 5.60 2.30
N THR A 181 -17.41 5.56 2.65
CA THR A 181 -18.20 4.34 2.85
C THR A 181 -18.91 3.85 1.60
N GLU A 182 -18.63 4.45 0.45
CA GLU A 182 -19.21 4.01 -0.83
C GLU A 182 -19.09 2.48 -1.01
N PRO A 183 -19.98 1.85 -1.77
CA PRO A 183 -19.93 0.41 -2.02
C PRO A 183 -18.56 -0.04 -2.53
N PRO A 184 -18.17 -1.31 -2.26
CA PRO A 184 -16.95 -1.88 -2.81
C PRO A 184 -16.89 -1.74 -4.33
N LEU A 185 -15.75 -1.29 -4.86
CA LEU A 185 -15.51 -1.19 -6.29
C LEU A 185 -14.88 -2.50 -6.77
N LYS A 186 -15.53 -3.20 -7.69
CA LYS A 186 -15.10 -4.54 -8.17
C LYS A 186 -14.82 -5.52 -7.01
N GLY A 187 -15.59 -5.43 -5.92
CA GLY A 187 -15.44 -6.28 -4.74
C GLY A 187 -14.41 -5.80 -3.72
N HIS A 188 -13.69 -4.71 -3.96
CA HIS A 188 -12.64 -4.19 -3.07
C HIS A 188 -13.04 -2.91 -2.35
N ARG A 189 -12.80 -2.87 -1.04
CA ARG A 189 -12.86 -1.67 -0.20
C ARG A 189 -11.89 -1.83 0.97
N PRO A 190 -10.71 -1.13 0.91
CA PRO A 190 -10.33 -0.08 -0.04
C PRO A 190 -10.10 -0.57 -1.46
N SER A 191 -10.15 0.34 -2.46
CA SER A 191 -9.83 0.09 -3.85
C SER A 191 -8.74 1.03 -4.37
N VAL A 192 -7.81 0.47 -5.12
CA VAL A 192 -6.72 1.21 -5.78
C VAL A 192 -7.26 2.11 -6.88
N ASP A 193 -8.23 1.61 -7.67
CA ASP A 193 -8.91 2.41 -8.70
C ASP A 193 -9.53 3.68 -8.10
N LYS A 194 -10.16 3.57 -6.92
CA LYS A 194 -10.79 4.72 -6.25
C LYS A 194 -9.75 5.75 -5.81
N LEU A 195 -8.65 5.32 -5.21
CA LEU A 195 -7.55 6.21 -4.81
C LEU A 195 -6.95 6.90 -6.02
N PHE A 196 -6.59 6.16 -7.07
CA PHE A 196 -5.96 6.70 -8.27
C PHE A 196 -6.90 7.68 -9.01
N SER A 197 -8.17 7.32 -9.12
CA SER A 197 -9.20 8.20 -9.69
C SER A 197 -9.29 9.53 -8.95
N SER A 198 -9.29 9.53 -7.61
CA SER A 198 -9.33 10.76 -6.83
C SER A 198 -8.09 11.63 -7.08
N ALA A 199 -6.92 11.03 -7.15
CA ALA A 199 -5.67 11.74 -7.41
C ALA A 199 -5.57 12.29 -8.85
N SER A 200 -6.34 11.78 -9.81
CA SER A 200 -6.36 12.29 -11.18
C SER A 200 -6.83 13.75 -11.28
N GLN A 201 -7.59 14.22 -10.30
CA GLN A 201 -8.07 15.61 -10.22
C GLN A 201 -6.98 16.61 -9.79
N LEU A 202 -5.84 16.12 -9.28
CA LEU A 202 -4.73 16.94 -8.77
C LEU A 202 -3.76 17.31 -9.91
N ARG A 203 -4.17 18.25 -10.78
CA ARG A 203 -3.40 18.59 -12.00
C ARG A 203 -2.07 19.30 -11.73
N ASP A 204 -1.95 19.99 -10.61
CA ASP A 204 -0.78 20.76 -10.17
C ASP A 204 0.21 19.93 -9.30
N TYR A 205 0.00 18.61 -9.21
CA TYR A 205 0.86 17.69 -8.49
C TYR A 205 1.58 16.75 -9.46
N GLN A 206 2.89 16.56 -9.23
CA GLN A 206 3.62 15.44 -9.80
C GLN A 206 3.23 14.17 -9.02
N LYS A 207 2.83 13.13 -9.71
CA LYS A 207 2.37 11.89 -9.10
C LYS A 207 3.25 10.72 -9.51
N VAL A 208 3.60 9.88 -8.56
CA VAL A 208 4.21 8.58 -8.79
C VAL A 208 3.18 7.53 -8.41
N ALA A 209 2.69 6.74 -9.37
CA ALA A 209 1.79 5.64 -9.14
C ALA A 209 2.54 4.31 -9.20
N VAL A 210 2.37 3.47 -8.20
CA VAL A 210 3.04 2.17 -8.11
C VAL A 210 1.99 1.08 -7.97
N ILE A 211 2.06 0.07 -8.83
CA ILE A 211 1.23 -1.14 -8.73
C ILE A 211 2.15 -2.32 -8.49
N MET A 212 1.98 -2.95 -7.31
CA MET A 212 2.78 -4.10 -6.90
C MET A 212 1.92 -5.38 -6.86
N THR A 213 2.53 -6.43 -6.38
CA THR A 213 1.95 -7.77 -6.29
C THR A 213 0.50 -7.77 -5.84
N GLY A 214 -0.31 -8.57 -6.49
CA GLY A 214 -1.72 -8.70 -6.20
C GLY A 214 -2.49 -9.40 -7.31
N MET A 215 -3.64 -9.95 -6.96
CA MET A 215 -4.54 -10.58 -7.90
C MET A 215 -5.47 -9.56 -8.56
N GLY A 216 -5.93 -9.89 -9.77
CA GLY A 216 -6.94 -9.10 -10.48
C GLY A 216 -6.36 -7.89 -11.21
N SER A 217 -7.14 -6.83 -11.27
CA SER A 217 -6.85 -5.66 -12.11
C SER A 217 -7.18 -4.32 -11.44
N ASP A 218 -7.43 -4.32 -10.11
CA ASP A 218 -7.69 -3.07 -9.40
C ASP A 218 -6.47 -2.14 -9.47
N GLY A 219 -6.71 -0.88 -9.74
CA GLY A 219 -5.71 0.13 -10.03
C GLY A 219 -5.50 0.40 -11.54
N THR A 220 -5.89 -0.51 -12.44
CA THR A 220 -5.71 -0.34 -13.89
C THR A 220 -6.58 0.78 -14.46
N GLU A 221 -7.86 0.82 -14.09
CA GLU A 221 -8.78 1.88 -14.55
C GLU A 221 -8.47 3.23 -13.90
N GLY A 222 -8.11 3.22 -12.61
CA GLY A 222 -7.64 4.42 -11.92
C GLY A 222 -6.35 4.96 -12.53
N LEU A 223 -5.43 4.09 -12.93
CA LEU A 223 -4.19 4.47 -13.63
C LEU A 223 -4.49 5.12 -14.99
N LYS A 224 -5.42 4.58 -15.76
CA LYS A 224 -5.88 5.19 -17.01
C LYS A 224 -6.38 6.63 -16.78
N GLN A 225 -7.18 6.84 -15.74
CA GLN A 225 -7.64 8.17 -15.38
C GLN A 225 -6.51 9.09 -14.92
N LEU A 226 -5.55 8.56 -14.13
CA LEU A 226 -4.35 9.30 -13.74
C LEU A 226 -3.55 9.76 -14.96
N LYS A 227 -3.38 8.91 -15.97
CA LYS A 227 -2.63 9.23 -17.20
C LYS A 227 -3.28 10.30 -18.06
N GLN A 228 -4.58 10.56 -17.88
CA GLN A 228 -5.24 11.73 -18.49
C GLN A 228 -4.85 13.04 -17.81
N SER A 229 -4.34 13.00 -16.57
CA SER A 229 -3.71 14.13 -15.92
C SER A 229 -2.25 14.26 -16.34
N LYS A 230 -1.71 15.49 -16.35
CA LYS A 230 -0.28 15.71 -16.60
C LYS A 230 0.56 15.32 -15.38
N ASN A 231 1.86 15.14 -15.57
CA ASN A 231 2.85 14.94 -14.50
C ASN A 231 2.60 13.65 -13.69
N ILE A 232 2.46 12.52 -14.36
CA ILE A 232 2.33 11.19 -13.75
C ILE A 232 3.42 10.27 -14.26
N TYR A 233 4.10 9.57 -13.36
CA TYR A 233 5.01 8.48 -13.65
C TYR A 233 4.49 7.19 -13.00
N ALA A 234 4.32 6.14 -13.78
CA ALA A 234 3.69 4.90 -13.36
C ALA A 234 4.70 3.75 -13.35
N ILE A 235 4.81 3.07 -12.24
CA ILE A 235 5.72 1.95 -12.00
C ILE A 235 4.88 0.69 -11.76
N ALA A 236 5.26 -0.43 -12.37
CA ALA A 236 4.74 -1.74 -12.05
C ALA A 236 5.87 -2.66 -11.56
N GLU A 237 5.57 -3.46 -10.55
CA GLU A 237 6.45 -4.54 -10.12
C GLU A 237 6.60 -5.57 -11.23
N SER A 238 7.83 -6.08 -11.44
CA SER A 238 8.13 -7.09 -12.44
C SER A 238 7.54 -8.46 -12.08
N GLU A 239 7.31 -9.30 -13.11
CA GLU A 239 6.90 -10.70 -12.93
C GLU A 239 7.92 -11.49 -12.10
N LYS A 240 9.19 -11.11 -12.21
CA LYS A 240 10.29 -11.78 -11.54
C LYS A 240 10.16 -11.73 -10.02
N THR A 241 9.68 -10.61 -9.45
CA THR A 241 9.63 -10.40 -7.99
C THR A 241 8.22 -10.49 -7.42
N ALA A 242 7.19 -10.25 -8.23
CA ALA A 242 5.81 -10.31 -7.77
C ALA A 242 5.43 -11.72 -7.28
N ILE A 243 4.86 -11.80 -6.07
CA ILE A 243 4.32 -13.06 -5.54
C ILE A 243 3.15 -13.51 -6.39
N ILE A 244 2.23 -12.59 -6.73
CA ILE A 244 1.16 -12.77 -7.71
C ILE A 244 1.26 -11.67 -8.75
N PHE A 245 1.58 -12.05 -9.99
CA PHE A 245 1.70 -11.13 -11.11
C PHE A 245 0.34 -10.93 -11.82
N GLY A 246 -0.66 -10.47 -11.05
CA GLY A 246 -2.01 -10.17 -11.57
C GLY A 246 -2.21 -8.68 -11.78
N MET A 247 -2.28 -7.89 -10.71
CA MET A 247 -2.42 -6.44 -10.76
C MET A 247 -1.30 -5.78 -11.59
N PRO A 248 0.00 -6.09 -11.39
CA PRO A 248 1.05 -5.54 -12.23
C PRO A 248 0.89 -5.90 -13.71
N LYS A 249 0.58 -7.17 -14.02
CA LYS A 249 0.35 -7.64 -15.39
C LYS A 249 -0.78 -6.87 -16.08
N SER A 250 -1.90 -6.69 -15.37
CA SER A 250 -3.03 -5.93 -15.89
C SER A 250 -2.66 -4.48 -16.19
N ALA A 251 -1.93 -3.84 -15.28
CA ALA A 251 -1.46 -2.47 -15.45
C ALA A 251 -0.46 -2.36 -16.63
N ILE A 252 0.47 -3.29 -16.78
CA ILE A 252 1.43 -3.32 -17.89
C ILE A 252 0.70 -3.49 -19.23
N ASN A 253 -0.23 -4.45 -19.29
CA ASN A 253 -1.01 -4.72 -20.51
C ASN A 253 -1.92 -3.55 -20.92
N SER A 254 -2.25 -2.64 -19.99
CA SER A 254 -3.01 -1.43 -20.31
C SER A 254 -2.24 -0.40 -21.13
N GLY A 255 -0.91 -0.51 -21.21
CA GLY A 255 -0.04 0.44 -21.90
C GLY A 255 0.22 1.74 -21.13
N TYR A 256 -0.21 1.85 -19.86
CA TYR A 256 -0.07 3.08 -19.06
C TYR A 256 1.11 3.05 -18.07
N ILE A 257 1.91 1.98 -18.05
CA ILE A 257 3.12 1.86 -17.22
C ILE A 257 4.30 2.47 -17.94
N ASP A 258 5.05 3.33 -17.25
CA ASP A 258 6.28 3.94 -17.76
C ASP A 258 7.52 3.09 -17.44
N CYS A 259 7.50 2.38 -16.30
CA CYS A 259 8.62 1.57 -15.85
C CYS A 259 8.15 0.25 -15.23
N VAL A 260 8.72 -0.86 -15.69
CA VAL A 260 8.59 -2.16 -15.03
C VAL A 260 9.91 -2.45 -14.34
N THR A 261 9.87 -2.72 -13.02
CA THR A 261 11.10 -2.91 -12.25
C THR A 261 10.93 -3.96 -11.15
N ASP A 262 12.04 -4.56 -10.72
CA ASP A 262 12.07 -5.51 -9.62
C ASP A 262 11.76 -4.80 -8.29
N LEU A 263 11.15 -5.50 -7.35
CA LEU A 263 10.66 -4.99 -6.07
C LEU A 263 11.70 -4.17 -5.30
N GLU A 264 12.94 -4.67 -5.28
CA GLU A 264 14.08 -4.07 -4.57
C GLU A 264 14.46 -2.69 -5.10
N LYS A 265 14.09 -2.39 -6.35
CA LYS A 265 14.43 -1.11 -7.03
C LYS A 265 13.28 -0.11 -7.01
N ILE A 266 12.09 -0.47 -6.54
CA ILE A 266 10.92 0.42 -6.55
C ILE A 266 11.17 1.65 -5.67
N ALA A 267 11.73 1.49 -4.47
CA ALA A 267 12.03 2.59 -3.57
C ALA A 267 13.03 3.59 -4.18
N ASP A 268 14.07 3.09 -4.85
CA ASP A 268 15.05 3.94 -5.54
C ASP A 268 14.41 4.71 -6.68
N GLN A 269 13.53 4.08 -7.47
CA GLN A 269 12.79 4.75 -8.55
C GLN A 269 11.88 5.85 -7.99
N ILE A 270 11.12 5.57 -6.93
CA ILE A 270 10.29 6.59 -6.26
C ILE A 270 11.16 7.77 -5.81
N THR A 271 12.24 7.49 -5.09
CA THR A 271 13.15 8.50 -4.53
C THR A 271 13.79 9.35 -5.64
N LYS A 272 14.24 8.72 -6.71
CA LYS A 272 14.81 9.40 -7.88
C LYS A 272 13.81 10.37 -8.50
N ILE A 273 12.59 9.91 -8.82
CA ILE A 273 11.55 10.74 -9.45
C ILE A 273 11.14 11.90 -8.54
N ILE A 274 11.04 11.63 -7.22
CA ILE A 274 10.70 12.66 -6.24
C ILE A 274 11.83 13.69 -6.10
N ASN A 275 13.10 13.34 -6.29
CA ASN A 275 14.22 14.27 -6.14
C ASN A 275 14.56 15.02 -7.45
N GLU A 276 14.33 14.44 -8.63
CA GLU A 276 14.68 15.02 -9.94
C GLU A 276 13.62 16.00 -10.49
N GLY A 277 12.39 16.00 -10.01
CA GLY A 277 11.32 16.93 -10.38
C GLY A 277 11.17 18.00 -9.31
#